data_d6e01553679657b8206b995faa174acf
#
_entry.id   d6e01553679657b8206b995faa174acf
#
_cell.length_a   1.000
_cell.length_b   1.000
_cell.length_c   1.000
_cell.angle_alpha   90.00
_cell.angle_beta   90.00
_cell.angle_gamma   90.00
#
_symmetry.space_group_name_H-M   'P 1'
#
loop_
_entity.id
_entity.type
_entity.pdbx_description
1 polymer ?
#
loop_
_entity_poly.entity_id
_entity_poly.type
_entity_poly.pdbx_seq_one_letter_code
_entity_poly.pdbx_strand_id
1 'polypeptide(L)'
;SRLRVQVLADGIFRVWVHPDGRPFPAHPFSYAVQPECFAAAPPSVTLHRGEDHLVLALGAWRVVVQRDPVRLHFEGPSGTPLAADSFGPVWEANRVAVWKRCTEGERFFGLGEKTGRLERTGRAYENWNTDDSGYDTRDDPLYKTIPFYLALCPTADRRFEAYGIFFDNTFRSWFDFGGRAP
;
A
#
# COMPACT_ATOMS: atom_id res chain seq x y z
N SER A 1 -9.41 -17.21 4.20
CA SER A 1 -8.47 -16.37 3.47
C SER A 1 -7.03 -16.82 3.64
N ARG A 2 -6.18 -16.52 2.68
CA ARG A 2 -4.72 -16.71 2.76
C ARG A 2 -4.03 -15.38 2.61
N LEU A 3 -3.01 -15.17 3.42
CA LEU A 3 -2.10 -14.02 3.33
C LEU A 3 -0.70 -14.55 2.99
N ARG A 4 -0.01 -13.87 2.05
CA ARG A 4 1.41 -14.06 1.79
C ARG A 4 2.11 -12.72 1.91
N VAL A 5 3.14 -12.67 2.72
CA VAL A 5 4.11 -11.58 2.73
C VAL A 5 5.40 -12.12 2.11
N GLN A 6 5.85 -11.49 1.06
CA GLN A 6 7.09 -11.82 0.36
C GLN A 6 8.05 -10.65 0.51
N VAL A 7 9.27 -10.94 0.95
CA VAL A 7 10.37 -9.98 0.96
C VAL A 7 11.02 -10.00 -0.42
N LEU A 8 11.03 -8.88 -1.10
CA LEU A 8 11.62 -8.74 -2.45
C LEU A 8 13.03 -8.17 -2.38
N ALA A 9 13.24 -7.18 -1.52
CA ALA A 9 14.54 -6.57 -1.25
C ALA A 9 14.49 -5.93 0.15
N ASP A 10 15.58 -5.32 0.58
CA ASP A 10 15.61 -4.56 1.84
C ASP A 10 14.59 -3.41 1.80
N GLY A 11 13.66 -3.42 2.76
CA GLY A 11 12.55 -2.47 2.81
C GLY A 11 11.48 -2.62 1.73
N ILE A 12 11.52 -3.65 0.87
CA ILE A 12 10.51 -3.87 -0.17
C ILE A 12 9.77 -5.18 0.09
N PHE A 13 8.48 -5.04 0.31
CA PHE A 13 7.59 -6.16 0.62
C PHE A 13 6.43 -6.23 -0.37
N ARG A 14 6.08 -7.44 -0.77
CA ARG A 14 4.85 -7.71 -1.52
C ARG A 14 3.86 -8.43 -0.63
N VAL A 15 2.66 -7.90 -0.56
CA VAL A 15 1.56 -8.50 0.21
C VAL A 15 0.47 -8.99 -0.75
N TRP A 16 0.06 -10.23 -0.58
CA TRP A 16 -1.07 -10.82 -1.30
C TRP A 16 -2.08 -11.38 -0.34
N VAL A 17 -3.34 -11.16 -0.64
CA VAL A 17 -4.44 -11.74 0.12
C VAL A 17 -5.40 -12.45 -0.83
N HIS A 18 -5.72 -13.68 -0.52
CA HIS A 18 -6.69 -14.49 -1.26
C HIS A 18 -7.90 -14.77 -0.37
N PRO A 19 -9.11 -14.27 -0.73
CA PRO A 19 -10.28 -14.37 0.16
C PRO A 19 -10.74 -15.82 0.38
N ASP A 20 -10.74 -16.64 -0.64
CA ASP A 20 -11.23 -18.02 -0.65
C ASP A 20 -10.15 -19.07 -0.37
N GLY A 21 -8.98 -18.65 0.09
CA GLY A 21 -7.92 -19.55 0.49
C GLY A 21 -7.21 -20.29 -0.64
N ARG A 22 -7.45 -19.92 -1.90
CA ARG A 22 -6.74 -20.49 -3.07
C ARG A 22 -5.23 -20.31 -2.96
N PRO A 23 -4.43 -21.22 -3.54
CA PRO A 23 -2.99 -21.06 -3.59
C PRO A 23 -2.62 -19.83 -4.44
N PHE A 24 -1.54 -19.16 -4.04
CA PHE A 24 -0.97 -18.07 -4.84
C PHE A 24 -0.26 -18.65 -6.08
N PRO A 25 -0.33 -17.96 -7.23
CA PRO A 25 0.40 -18.38 -8.42
C PRO A 25 1.90 -18.42 -8.15
N ALA A 26 2.59 -19.39 -8.73
CA ALA A 26 4.05 -19.50 -8.61
C ALA A 26 4.75 -18.29 -9.28
N HIS A 27 4.25 -17.89 -10.42
CA HIS A 27 4.75 -16.77 -11.21
C HIS A 27 3.59 -15.78 -11.44
N PRO A 28 3.46 -14.76 -10.59
CA PRO A 28 2.43 -13.74 -10.79
C PRO A 28 2.78 -12.88 -11.99
N PHE A 29 1.80 -12.67 -12.82
CA PHE A 29 1.92 -11.70 -13.89
C PHE A 29 1.70 -10.27 -13.34
N SER A 30 2.51 -9.34 -13.79
CA SER A 30 2.35 -7.90 -13.54
C SER A 30 2.71 -7.13 -14.80
N TYR A 31 1.97 -6.09 -15.12
CA TYR A 31 2.33 -5.16 -16.19
C TYR A 31 3.44 -4.19 -15.80
N ALA A 32 3.69 -4.01 -14.51
CA ALA A 32 4.57 -2.97 -13.99
C ALA A 32 5.81 -3.52 -13.26
N VAL A 33 5.73 -4.73 -12.75
CA VAL A 33 6.81 -5.34 -11.96
C VAL A 33 7.56 -6.36 -12.80
N GLN A 34 8.82 -6.08 -13.08
CA GLN A 34 9.70 -7.02 -13.78
C GLN A 34 10.29 -8.02 -12.78
N PRO A 35 10.07 -9.33 -12.97
CA PRO A 35 10.54 -10.36 -12.03
C PRO A 35 12.06 -10.32 -11.81
N GLU A 36 12.81 -9.95 -12.83
CA GLU A 36 14.28 -9.89 -12.84
C GLU A 36 14.82 -8.83 -11.86
N CYS A 37 14.03 -7.81 -11.54
CA CYS A 37 14.44 -6.80 -10.56
C CYS A 37 14.63 -7.36 -9.14
N PHE A 38 14.09 -8.54 -8.87
CA PHE A 38 14.13 -9.22 -7.57
C PHE A 38 14.86 -10.56 -7.61
N ALA A 39 15.72 -10.77 -8.60
CA ALA A 39 16.46 -12.03 -8.80
C ALA A 39 17.60 -12.25 -7.79
N ALA A 40 17.97 -11.26 -7.00
CA ALA A 40 18.94 -11.43 -5.93
C ALA A 40 18.39 -12.35 -4.83
N ALA A 41 19.27 -13.12 -4.19
CA ALA A 41 18.88 -13.98 -3.07
C ALA A 41 18.12 -13.14 -2.02
N PRO A 42 16.96 -13.60 -1.56
CA PRO A 42 16.19 -12.85 -0.58
C PRO A 42 17.05 -12.65 0.67
N PRO A 43 17.00 -11.45 1.27
CA PRO A 43 17.75 -11.20 2.50
C PRO A 43 17.26 -12.12 3.61
N SER A 44 18.14 -12.37 4.59
CA SER A 44 17.82 -13.23 5.73
C SER A 44 16.65 -12.65 6.53
N VAL A 45 15.58 -13.40 6.67
CA VAL A 45 14.37 -13.03 7.40
C VAL A 45 14.24 -13.90 8.64
N THR A 46 14.05 -13.27 9.78
CA THR A 46 13.71 -13.95 11.03
C THR A 46 12.21 -13.89 11.27
N LEU A 47 11.59 -15.03 11.56
CA LEU A 47 10.18 -15.11 11.88
C LEU A 47 9.98 -15.35 13.37
N HIS A 48 9.38 -14.39 14.04
CA HIS A 48 8.92 -14.51 15.41
C HIS A 48 7.41 -14.80 15.44
N ARG A 49 7.01 -15.77 16.26
CA ARG A 49 5.61 -16.17 16.42
C ARG A 49 5.15 -15.82 17.83
N GLY A 50 4.27 -14.81 17.92
CA GLY A 50 3.51 -14.52 19.12
C GLY A 50 2.20 -15.32 19.16
N GLU A 51 1.43 -15.12 20.20
CA GLU A 51 0.13 -15.79 20.40
C GLU A 51 -0.88 -15.36 19.34
N ASP A 52 -1.01 -14.05 19.12
CA ASP A 52 -2.00 -13.40 18.22
C ASP A 52 -1.37 -12.75 16.98
N HIS A 53 -0.05 -12.72 16.86
CA HIS A 53 0.64 -12.04 15.78
C HIS A 53 1.88 -12.80 15.28
N LEU A 54 2.34 -12.43 14.10
CA LEU A 54 3.61 -12.85 13.50
C LEU A 54 4.44 -11.61 13.22
N VAL A 55 5.74 -11.67 13.46
CA VAL A 55 6.68 -10.61 13.11
C VAL A 55 7.74 -11.17 12.18
N LEU A 56 7.82 -10.62 10.97
CA LEU A 56 8.92 -10.86 10.05
C LEU A 56 9.94 -9.73 10.25
N ALA A 57 11.13 -10.07 10.72
CA ALA A 57 12.21 -9.11 10.93
C ALA A 57 13.27 -9.24 9.84
N LEU A 58 13.71 -8.11 9.29
CA LEU A 58 14.69 -7.99 8.24
C LEU A 58 15.53 -6.74 8.48
N GLY A 59 16.73 -6.89 9.01
CA GLY A 59 17.55 -5.73 9.39
C GLY A 59 16.82 -4.80 10.33
N ALA A 60 16.66 -3.54 9.93
CA ALA A 60 15.90 -2.53 10.66
C ALA A 60 14.39 -2.54 10.38
N TRP A 61 13.94 -3.39 9.47
CA TRP A 61 12.53 -3.45 9.04
C TRP A 61 11.78 -4.58 9.73
N ARG A 62 10.51 -4.36 9.99
CA ARG A 62 9.58 -5.38 10.48
C ARG A 62 8.28 -5.32 9.73
N VAL A 63 7.68 -6.49 9.51
CA VAL A 63 6.29 -6.63 9.09
C VAL A 63 5.55 -7.35 10.22
N VAL A 64 4.61 -6.68 10.82
CA VAL A 64 3.78 -7.24 11.89
C VAL A 64 2.43 -7.64 11.30
N VAL A 65 2.07 -8.89 11.48
CA VAL A 65 0.81 -9.47 11.01
C VAL A 65 0.00 -9.91 12.21
N GLN A 66 -1.05 -9.17 12.54
CA GLN A 66 -2.08 -9.62 13.48
C GLN A 66 -2.91 -10.72 12.80
N ARG A 67 -3.28 -11.76 13.55
CA ARG A 67 -3.95 -12.95 12.99
C ARG A 67 -5.46 -12.82 12.93
N ASP A 68 -6.06 -12.27 13.97
CA ASP A 68 -7.51 -12.15 14.10
C ASP A 68 -7.88 -10.83 14.78
N PRO A 69 -8.58 -9.94 14.08
CA PRO A 69 -8.72 -9.90 12.63
C PRO A 69 -7.39 -9.69 11.93
N VAL A 70 -7.27 -10.19 10.69
CA VAL A 70 -6.02 -10.03 9.91
C VAL A 70 -5.77 -8.57 9.62
N ARG A 71 -4.65 -8.05 10.12
CA ARG A 71 -4.18 -6.68 9.89
C ARG A 71 -2.66 -6.67 9.78
N LEU A 72 -2.15 -5.75 8.99
CA LEU A 72 -0.72 -5.56 8.83
C LEU A 72 -0.31 -4.14 9.17
N HIS A 73 0.91 -4.01 9.67
CA HIS A 73 1.65 -2.77 9.60
C HIS A 73 3.13 -3.06 9.38
N PHE A 74 3.84 -2.06 8.95
CA PHE A 74 5.27 -2.10 8.71
C PHE A 74 5.96 -1.18 9.70
N GLU A 75 7.16 -1.53 10.12
CA GLU A 75 7.99 -0.68 10.96
C GLU A 75 9.32 -0.50 10.26
N GLY A 76 9.73 0.74 10.11
CA GLY A 76 11.05 1.12 9.61
C GLY A 76 12.05 1.32 10.76
N PRO A 77 13.21 1.94 10.45
CA PRO A 77 14.26 2.18 11.45
C PRO A 77 13.85 3.01 12.66
N SER A 78 12.83 3.87 12.51
CA SER A 78 12.29 4.68 13.63
C SER A 78 11.41 3.86 14.59
N GLY A 79 10.95 2.68 14.18
CA GLY A 79 9.93 1.91 14.90
C GLY A 79 8.52 2.49 14.77
N THR A 80 8.33 3.55 13.97
CA THR A 80 7.01 4.12 13.71
C THR A 80 6.19 3.14 12.86
N PRO A 81 4.94 2.81 13.23
CA PRO A 81 4.07 2.00 12.39
C PRO A 81 3.73 2.73 11.09
N LEU A 82 4.09 2.12 9.96
CA LEU A 82 3.86 2.63 8.61
C LEU A 82 2.79 1.80 7.92
N ALA A 83 1.97 2.41 7.07
CA ALA A 83 0.96 1.73 6.27
C ALA A 83 0.05 0.78 7.08
N ALA A 84 -0.24 1.13 8.33
CA ALA A 84 -1.00 0.28 9.25
C ALA A 84 -2.45 0.11 8.80
N ASP A 85 -2.94 -1.12 8.82
CA ASP A 85 -4.33 -1.42 8.51
C ASP A 85 -5.27 -0.95 9.63
N SER A 86 -6.33 -0.21 9.27
CA SER A 86 -7.45 0.07 10.18
C SER A 86 -8.39 -1.13 10.23
N PHE A 87 -8.66 -1.71 9.06
CA PHE A 87 -9.43 -2.93 8.87
C PHE A 87 -8.68 -3.87 7.93
N GLY A 88 -8.94 -5.16 8.04
CA GLY A 88 -8.47 -6.12 7.05
C GLY A 88 -9.11 -5.88 5.68
N PRO A 89 -8.55 -6.48 4.61
CA PRO A 89 -9.14 -6.37 3.27
C PRO A 89 -10.57 -6.89 3.24
N VAL A 90 -11.45 -6.17 2.57
CA VAL A 90 -12.86 -6.54 2.38
C VAL A 90 -13.15 -6.76 0.92
N TRP A 91 -13.86 -7.83 0.61
CA TRP A 91 -14.35 -8.16 -0.72
C TRP A 91 -15.86 -8.07 -0.75
N GLU A 92 -16.38 -7.37 -1.73
CA GLU A 92 -17.80 -7.26 -1.99
C GLU A 92 -18.04 -7.41 -3.50
N ALA A 93 -18.71 -8.49 -3.89
CA ALA A 93 -18.90 -8.86 -5.29
C ALA A 93 -17.57 -8.86 -6.08
N ASN A 94 -17.38 -7.93 -7.01
CA ASN A 94 -16.18 -7.77 -7.83
C ASN A 94 -15.25 -6.65 -7.34
N ARG A 95 -15.45 -6.16 -6.12
CA ARG A 95 -14.64 -5.08 -5.55
C ARG A 95 -13.81 -5.59 -4.39
N VAL A 96 -12.65 -4.98 -4.21
CA VAL A 96 -11.81 -5.15 -3.03
C VAL A 96 -11.48 -3.78 -2.48
N ALA A 97 -11.50 -3.66 -1.16
CA ALA A 97 -11.14 -2.43 -0.47
C ALA A 97 -10.15 -2.73 0.66
N VAL A 98 -9.25 -1.80 0.90
CA VAL A 98 -8.31 -1.80 2.02
C VAL A 98 -8.34 -0.45 2.70
N TRP A 99 -8.28 -0.43 4.01
CA TRP A 99 -8.28 0.79 4.80
C TRP A 99 -6.99 0.88 5.60
N LYS A 100 -6.27 1.97 5.40
CA LYS A 100 -5.06 2.28 6.14
C LYS A 100 -5.38 3.32 7.22
N ARG A 101 -4.72 3.20 8.35
CA ARG A 101 -4.75 4.23 9.39
C ARG A 101 -3.93 5.42 8.90
N CYS A 102 -4.51 6.59 8.93
CA CYS A 102 -3.80 7.83 8.69
C CYS A 102 -3.29 8.37 10.04
N THR A 103 -2.01 8.65 10.10
CA THR A 103 -1.39 9.29 11.27
C THR A 103 -1.57 10.80 11.17
N GLU A 104 -1.77 11.48 12.29
CA GLU A 104 -1.87 12.94 12.30
C GLU A 104 -0.60 13.57 11.72
N GLY A 105 -0.79 14.50 10.76
CA GLY A 105 0.32 15.12 10.03
C GLY A 105 0.91 14.28 8.89
N GLU A 106 0.39 13.11 8.63
CA GLU A 106 0.79 12.30 7.47
C GLU A 106 0.36 12.96 6.17
N ARG A 107 1.24 12.95 5.16
CA ARG A 107 1.03 13.59 3.86
C ARG A 107 1.18 12.59 2.74
N PHE A 108 0.33 12.72 1.72
CA PHE A 108 0.25 11.78 0.60
C PHE A 108 0.53 12.48 -0.73
N PHE A 109 1.26 11.78 -1.62
CA PHE A 109 1.67 12.27 -2.94
C PHE A 109 1.56 11.14 -3.96
N GLY A 110 1.39 11.46 -5.25
CA GLY A 110 1.42 10.45 -6.31
C GLY A 110 0.11 10.31 -7.07
N LEU A 111 -0.27 9.07 -7.45
CA LEU A 111 -1.42 8.65 -8.26
C LEU A 111 -1.32 9.01 -9.74
N GLY A 112 -0.16 9.46 -10.22
CA GLY A 112 0.02 9.89 -11.61
C GLY A 112 -0.47 11.30 -11.86
N GLU A 113 -1.05 11.53 -13.04
CA GLU A 113 -1.55 12.83 -13.44
C GLU A 113 -2.86 13.15 -12.75
N LYS A 114 -2.85 14.17 -11.93
CA LYS A 114 -3.97 14.66 -11.12
C LYS A 114 -3.95 16.18 -11.07
N THR A 115 -5.12 16.77 -11.13
CA THR A 115 -5.28 18.21 -10.95
C THR A 115 -5.06 18.66 -9.50
N GLY A 116 -4.94 19.96 -9.30
CA GLY A 116 -4.84 20.58 -7.99
C GLY A 116 -3.45 20.52 -7.39
N ARG A 117 -3.38 20.42 -6.07
CA ARG A 117 -2.11 20.44 -5.33
C ARG A 117 -1.32 19.15 -5.51
N LEU A 118 0.00 19.22 -5.37
CA LEU A 118 0.86 18.04 -5.37
C LEU A 118 0.54 17.11 -4.19
N GLU A 119 0.26 17.66 -3.03
CA GLU A 119 -0.19 16.94 -1.84
C GLU A 119 -1.65 16.50 -2.02
N ARG A 120 -1.93 15.23 -1.72
CA ARG A 120 -3.21 14.55 -1.95
C ARG A 120 -4.09 14.48 -0.70
N THR A 121 -3.57 14.83 0.47
CA THR A 121 -4.27 14.77 1.76
C THR A 121 -5.57 15.56 1.73
N GLY A 122 -6.64 15.01 2.31
CA GLY A 122 -7.96 15.64 2.36
C GLY A 122 -8.75 15.57 1.04
N ARG A 123 -8.35 14.71 0.09
CA ARG A 123 -9.06 14.54 -1.19
C ARG A 123 -9.19 13.07 -1.56
N ALA A 124 -10.21 12.77 -2.37
CA ALA A 124 -10.40 11.48 -3.01
C ALA A 124 -10.11 11.60 -4.51
N TYR A 125 -9.56 10.53 -5.08
CA TYR A 125 -9.13 10.48 -6.49
C TYR A 125 -9.56 9.17 -7.14
N GLU A 126 -9.85 9.25 -8.42
CA GLU A 126 -10.15 8.10 -9.25
C GLU A 126 -8.97 7.78 -10.17
N ASN A 127 -8.51 6.54 -10.18
CA ASN A 127 -7.53 6.05 -11.13
C ASN A 127 -8.22 5.33 -12.28
N TRP A 128 -8.36 6.07 -13.38
CA TRP A 128 -8.87 5.62 -14.66
C TRP A 128 -8.34 6.53 -15.76
N ASN A 129 -7.74 5.99 -16.82
CA ASN A 129 -7.22 6.83 -17.90
C ASN A 129 -8.39 7.37 -18.71
N THR A 130 -8.52 8.69 -18.76
CA THR A 130 -9.63 9.40 -19.40
C THR A 130 -9.09 10.49 -20.31
N ASP A 131 -9.57 10.52 -21.55
CA ASP A 131 -9.26 11.59 -22.48
C ASP A 131 -10.21 12.77 -22.24
N ASP A 132 -9.71 13.78 -21.54
CA ASP A 132 -10.43 15.01 -21.23
C ASP A 132 -9.59 16.22 -21.63
N SER A 133 -9.85 16.75 -22.82
CA SER A 133 -9.08 17.87 -23.37
C SER A 133 -9.46 19.24 -22.78
N GLY A 134 -10.56 19.30 -22.00
CA GLY A 134 -11.08 20.54 -21.43
C GLY A 134 -10.98 20.63 -19.92
N TYR A 135 -10.10 19.84 -19.28
CA TYR A 135 -10.05 19.73 -17.84
C TYR A 135 -9.65 21.02 -17.12
N ASP A 136 -10.22 21.21 -15.94
CA ASP A 136 -9.83 22.26 -15.00
C ASP A 136 -9.18 21.67 -13.73
N THR A 137 -8.94 22.54 -12.73
CA THR A 137 -8.24 22.11 -11.49
C THR A 137 -9.09 21.23 -10.58
N ARG A 138 -10.32 20.91 -10.92
CA ARG A 138 -11.24 20.06 -10.15
C ARG A 138 -11.48 18.71 -10.80
N ASP A 139 -11.10 18.55 -12.06
CA ASP A 139 -11.39 17.35 -12.82
C ASP A 139 -10.48 16.19 -12.44
N ASP A 140 -11.06 15.03 -12.31
CA ASP A 140 -10.45 13.74 -12.05
C ASP A 140 -11.45 12.65 -12.46
N PRO A 141 -11.05 11.64 -13.23
CA PRO A 141 -9.69 11.26 -13.62
C PRO A 141 -9.16 11.96 -14.88
N LEU A 142 -7.84 11.87 -15.11
CA LEU A 142 -7.16 12.39 -16.28
C LEU A 142 -6.47 11.30 -17.12
N TYR A 143 -5.56 11.70 -18.03
CA TYR A 143 -4.97 10.83 -19.06
C TYR A 143 -4.10 9.71 -18.50
N LYS A 144 -3.41 9.92 -17.35
CA LYS A 144 -2.39 9.00 -16.85
C LYS A 144 -2.57 8.68 -15.38
N THR A 145 -2.86 7.43 -15.09
CA THR A 145 -2.98 6.94 -13.71
C THR A 145 -1.81 6.03 -13.34
N ILE A 146 -1.31 6.18 -12.13
CA ILE A 146 -0.30 5.32 -11.55
C ILE A 146 -0.82 4.91 -10.17
N PRO A 147 -1.17 3.63 -9.93
CA PRO A 147 -1.73 3.19 -8.64
C PRO A 147 -0.64 3.07 -7.56
N PHE A 148 0.13 4.13 -7.41
CA PHE A 148 1.20 4.29 -6.45
C PHE A 148 1.06 5.62 -5.73
N TYR A 149 1.19 5.59 -4.42
CA TYR A 149 1.36 6.79 -3.64
C TYR A 149 2.56 6.70 -2.70
N LEU A 150 3.17 7.83 -2.44
CA LEU A 150 4.17 8.06 -1.42
C LEU A 150 3.51 8.71 -0.21
N ALA A 151 3.81 8.22 0.98
CA ALA A 151 3.41 8.84 2.23
C ALA A 151 4.63 9.31 3.02
N LEU A 152 4.49 10.47 3.66
CA LEU A 152 5.43 11.01 4.63
C LEU A 152 4.78 10.95 6.01
N CYS A 153 5.24 10.03 6.83
CA CYS A 153 4.73 9.79 8.18
C CYS A 153 5.61 10.54 9.19
N PRO A 154 5.05 11.43 10.02
CA PRO A 154 5.84 12.11 11.04
C PRO A 154 6.29 11.13 12.11
N THR A 155 7.52 11.30 12.57
CA THR A 155 8.14 10.53 13.65
C THR A 155 8.17 11.34 14.96
N ALA A 156 8.38 10.66 16.07
CA ALA A 156 8.37 11.29 17.40
C ALA A 156 9.45 12.37 17.57
N ASP A 157 10.56 12.28 16.82
CA ASP A 157 11.65 13.24 16.82
C ASP A 157 11.43 14.42 15.84
N ARG A 158 10.19 14.60 15.34
CA ARG A 158 9.77 15.64 14.39
C ARG A 158 10.43 15.54 12.99
N ARG A 159 10.90 14.37 12.64
CA ARG A 159 11.33 14.03 11.27
C ARG A 159 10.19 13.37 10.52
N PHE A 160 10.47 12.90 9.31
CA PHE A 160 9.54 12.11 8.52
C PHE A 160 10.20 10.80 8.12
N GLU A 161 9.45 9.74 8.19
CA GLU A 161 9.76 8.47 7.56
C GLU A 161 8.85 8.32 6.34
N ALA A 162 9.44 7.93 5.20
CA ALA A 162 8.70 7.81 3.95
C ALA A 162 8.41 6.35 3.64
N TYR A 163 7.22 6.07 3.12
CA TYR A 163 6.89 4.78 2.53
C TYR A 163 6.08 4.97 1.25
N GLY A 164 6.11 3.97 0.38
CA GLY A 164 5.28 3.91 -0.82
C GLY A 164 4.41 2.68 -0.85
N ILE A 165 3.19 2.80 -1.37
CA ILE A 165 2.34 1.64 -1.67
C ILE A 165 2.02 1.65 -3.15
N PHE A 166 2.38 0.55 -3.82
CA PHE A 166 1.99 0.25 -5.18
C PHE A 166 0.91 -0.84 -5.18
N PHE A 167 -0.23 -0.53 -5.78
CA PHE A 167 -1.29 -1.51 -6.02
C PHE A 167 -1.09 -2.09 -7.42
N ASP A 168 -0.62 -3.33 -7.49
CA ASP A 168 -0.41 -4.05 -8.75
C ASP A 168 -1.76 -4.44 -9.38
N ASN A 169 -2.45 -3.42 -9.88
CA ASN A 169 -3.82 -3.49 -10.38
C ASN A 169 -4.01 -2.55 -11.57
N THR A 170 -4.59 -3.06 -12.65
CA THR A 170 -4.92 -2.31 -13.87
C THR A 170 -6.39 -1.95 -13.99
N PHE A 171 -7.21 -2.37 -13.03
CA PHE A 171 -8.63 -2.02 -13.00
C PHE A 171 -8.87 -0.65 -12.40
N ARG A 172 -10.03 -0.09 -12.71
CA ARG A 172 -10.51 1.17 -12.13
C ARG A 172 -10.45 1.11 -10.61
N SER A 173 -9.87 2.12 -9.99
CA SER A 173 -9.67 2.17 -8.54
C SER A 173 -9.84 3.58 -7.97
N TRP A 174 -10.14 3.66 -6.68
CA TRP A 174 -10.35 4.91 -5.95
C TRP A 174 -9.44 4.97 -4.75
N PHE A 175 -8.87 6.14 -4.53
CA PHE A 175 -8.00 6.44 -3.40
C PHE A 175 -8.59 7.61 -2.63
N ASP A 176 -8.88 7.42 -1.35
CA ASP A 176 -9.40 8.45 -0.49
C ASP A 176 -8.42 8.73 0.64
N PHE A 177 -7.88 9.94 0.66
CA PHE A 177 -6.95 10.43 1.68
C PHE A 177 -7.63 11.39 2.66
N GLY A 178 -8.88 11.10 3.03
CA GLY A 178 -9.69 11.89 3.94
C GLY A 178 -10.55 12.97 3.26
N GLY A 179 -10.83 12.82 1.96
CA GLY A 179 -11.64 13.76 1.18
C GLY A 179 -13.14 13.56 1.36
N ARG A 180 -13.56 12.38 1.77
CA ARG A 180 -14.97 12.07 2.07
C ARG A 180 -15.11 11.92 3.57
N ALA A 181 -16.12 12.55 4.13
CA ALA A 181 -16.55 12.23 5.49
C ALA A 181 -16.99 10.76 5.53
N PRO A 182 -16.70 10.03 6.62
CA PRO A 182 -17.15 8.66 6.78
C PRO A 182 -18.66 8.54 6.78
#